data_2bfaee18218233b14b657d3b408aa82e
#
_entry.id   2bfaee18218233b14b657d3b408aa82e
#
_cell.length_a   1.000
_cell.length_b   1.000
_cell.length_c   1.000
_cell.angle_alpha   90.00
_cell.angle_beta   90.00
_cell.angle_gamma   90.00
#
_symmetry.space_group_name_H-M   'P 1'
#
loop_
_entity.id
_entity.type
_entity.pdbx_description
1 polymer ?
#
loop_
_entity_poly.entity_id
_entity_poly.type
_entity_poly.pdbx_seq_one_letter_code
_entity_poly.pdbx_strand_id
1 'polypeptide(L)'
;RIDDRNPETPTPYTIRADDGRYLRMYGVIDRVDAYRTEGNTYVRVVDYKTGNKIYNEKESVEKNDFQLLLYLSALLATDSPAFRREMGVAEGGSLLPGGAMYLASLAKDASTTAPPSQTARGREANASPVTESGYYFDPTHLKAAFDAPIGGKKSGGCAFKETAELAAMIESAGSELRR
;
A
#
# COMPACT_ATOMS: atom_id res chain seq x y z
N ARG A 1 -4.24 11.31 -4.30
CA ARG A 1 -3.11 12.13 -4.77
C ARG A 1 -2.47 12.82 -3.58
N ILE A 2 -1.16 12.89 -3.55
CA ILE A 2 -0.38 13.66 -2.57
C ILE A 2 0.04 14.96 -3.26
N ASP A 3 -0.49 16.09 -2.78
CA ASP A 3 -0.29 17.39 -3.46
C ASP A 3 -0.43 18.54 -2.43
N ASP A 4 0.34 19.59 -2.56
CA ASP A 4 0.27 20.80 -1.74
C ASP A 4 -0.60 21.93 -2.37
N ARG A 5 -1.07 21.71 -3.59
CA ARG A 5 -1.93 22.67 -4.31
C ARG A 5 -3.42 22.50 -4.03
N ASN A 6 -3.80 21.35 -3.44
CA ASN A 6 -5.16 21.08 -3.05
C ASN A 6 -5.23 20.74 -1.55
N PRO A 7 -5.83 21.58 -0.70
CA PRO A 7 -5.92 21.35 0.74
C PRO A 7 -6.76 20.11 1.13
N GLU A 8 -7.51 19.56 0.20
CA GLU A 8 -8.30 18.34 0.42
C GLU A 8 -7.47 17.06 0.27
N THR A 9 -6.27 17.15 -0.27
CA THR A 9 -5.38 16.00 -0.45
C THR A 9 -4.33 15.91 0.67
N PRO A 10 -3.75 14.71 0.90
CA PRO A 10 -2.61 14.58 1.79
C PRO A 10 -1.46 15.47 1.36
N THR A 11 -0.82 16.11 2.32
CA THR A 11 0.35 16.95 2.08
C THR A 11 1.57 16.10 1.69
N PRO A 12 2.50 16.65 0.89
CA PRO A 12 3.73 15.95 0.53
C PRO A 12 4.57 15.61 1.75
N TYR A 13 4.99 14.36 1.85
CA TYR A 13 5.91 13.93 2.88
C TYR A 13 7.29 14.56 2.66
N THR A 14 7.87 15.12 3.72
CA THR A 14 9.14 15.82 3.65
C THR A 14 10.20 15.07 4.45
N ILE A 15 11.26 14.64 3.76
CA ILE A 15 12.46 14.08 4.37
C ILE A 15 13.49 15.20 4.45
N ARG A 16 14.02 15.46 5.65
CA ARG A 16 15.07 16.48 5.86
C ARG A 16 16.42 15.79 5.99
N ALA A 17 17.41 16.34 5.31
CA ALA A 17 18.80 15.98 5.44
C ALA A 17 19.50 16.83 6.52
N ASP A 18 20.60 16.34 7.07
CA ASP A 18 21.35 17.02 8.14
C ASP A 18 21.99 18.33 7.67
N ASP A 19 22.25 18.46 6.38
CA ASP A 19 22.81 19.66 5.75
C ASP A 19 21.75 20.73 5.40
N GLY A 20 20.52 20.53 5.85
CA GLY A 20 19.40 21.45 5.63
C GLY A 20 18.66 21.29 4.30
N ARG A 21 19.14 20.42 3.40
CA ARG A 21 18.37 20.05 2.21
C ARG A 21 17.13 19.27 2.59
N TYR A 22 16.16 19.23 1.72
CA TYR A 22 14.95 18.44 1.92
C TYR A 22 14.45 17.84 0.61
N LEU A 23 13.87 16.66 0.72
CA LEU A 23 13.15 15.98 -0.36
C LEU A 23 11.65 16.03 -0.04
N ARG A 24 10.85 16.52 -0.98
CA ARG A 24 9.39 16.48 -0.88
C ARG A 24 8.85 15.48 -1.87
N MET A 25 8.04 14.55 -1.38
CA MET A 25 7.45 13.51 -2.20
C MET A 25 6.03 13.91 -2.62
N TYR A 26 5.83 13.96 -3.93
CA TYR A 26 4.52 14.08 -4.58
C TYR A 26 4.17 12.75 -5.25
N GLY A 27 2.89 12.47 -5.43
CA GLY A 27 2.53 11.25 -6.13
C GLY A 27 1.02 10.98 -6.20
N VAL A 28 0.71 9.90 -6.86
CA VAL A 28 -0.64 9.34 -6.94
C VAL A 28 -0.59 7.96 -6.32
N ILE A 29 -1.44 7.72 -5.34
CA ILE A 29 -1.64 6.41 -4.74
C ILE A 29 -2.81 5.77 -5.48
N ASP A 30 -2.63 4.55 -5.95
CA ASP A 30 -3.66 3.86 -6.73
C ASP A 30 -4.89 3.57 -5.87
N ARG A 31 -4.67 3.10 -4.63
CA ARG A 31 -5.74 2.77 -3.71
C ARG A 31 -5.32 2.95 -2.26
N VAL A 32 -6.24 3.48 -1.46
CA VAL A 32 -6.13 3.53 0.01
C VAL A 32 -7.35 2.84 0.61
N ASP A 33 -7.13 1.87 1.45
CA ASP A 33 -8.17 1.22 2.23
C ASP A 33 -8.13 1.72 3.68
N ALA A 34 -9.29 1.84 4.30
CA ALA A 34 -9.42 2.22 5.70
C ALA A 34 -10.21 1.15 6.48
N TYR A 35 -9.68 0.75 7.61
CA TYR A 35 -10.37 -0.08 8.59
C TYR A 35 -10.56 0.72 9.87
N ARG A 36 -11.79 0.82 10.36
CA ARG A 36 -12.16 1.66 11.50
C ARG A 36 -12.49 0.81 12.70
N THR A 37 -11.94 1.20 13.83
CA THR A 37 -12.28 0.69 15.15
C THR A 37 -12.70 1.85 16.03
N GLU A 38 -13.10 1.57 17.27
CA GLU A 38 -13.40 2.62 18.25
C GLU A 38 -12.13 3.46 18.54
N GLY A 39 -12.15 4.72 18.11
CA GLY A 39 -11.06 5.68 18.30
C GLY A 39 -9.89 5.60 17.32
N ASN A 40 -9.77 4.55 16.50
CA ASN A 40 -8.65 4.38 15.57
C ASN A 40 -9.12 4.11 14.15
N THR A 41 -8.38 4.66 13.18
CA THR A 41 -8.53 4.34 11.77
C THR A 41 -7.19 3.86 11.22
N TYR A 42 -7.16 2.62 10.76
CA TYR A 42 -5.98 2.02 10.13
C TYR A 42 -6.05 2.21 8.63
N VAL A 43 -4.96 2.66 8.02
CA VAL A 43 -4.89 2.84 6.56
C VAL A 43 -3.91 1.89 5.92
N ARG A 44 -4.30 1.35 4.77
CA ARG A 44 -3.48 0.49 3.92
C ARG A 44 -3.29 1.15 2.56
N VAL A 45 -2.05 1.26 2.13
CA VAL A 45 -1.69 1.67 0.77
C VAL A 45 -1.59 0.45 -0.12
N VAL A 46 -2.24 0.50 -1.27
CA VAL A 46 -2.15 -0.54 -2.30
C VAL A 46 -1.72 0.11 -3.61
N ASP A 47 -0.70 -0.46 -4.22
CA ASP A 47 -0.21 -0.06 -5.52
C ASP A 47 -0.35 -1.25 -6.49
N TYR A 48 -1.03 -1.02 -7.61
CA TYR A 48 -1.30 -2.06 -8.59
C TYR A 48 -0.10 -2.27 -9.51
N LYS A 49 0.34 -3.51 -9.62
CA LYS A 49 1.44 -3.87 -10.51
C LYS A 49 0.97 -4.83 -11.60
N THR A 50 1.35 -4.54 -12.84
CA THR A 50 1.21 -5.48 -13.95
C THR A 50 2.40 -6.44 -13.96
N GLY A 51 2.14 -7.73 -14.23
CA GLY A 51 3.17 -8.77 -14.25
C GLY A 51 3.47 -9.37 -12.88
N ASN A 52 4.67 -9.90 -12.72
CA ASN A 52 5.09 -10.70 -11.56
C ASN A 52 5.83 -9.90 -10.49
N LYS A 53 5.60 -8.59 -10.38
CA LYS A 53 6.32 -7.79 -9.39
C LYS A 53 5.84 -8.15 -7.99
N ILE A 54 6.73 -8.77 -7.21
CA ILE A 54 6.53 -9.11 -5.80
C ILE A 54 7.40 -8.16 -4.99
N TYR A 55 6.87 -7.63 -3.90
CA TYR A 55 7.65 -6.82 -2.99
C TYR A 55 8.74 -7.67 -2.32
N ASN A 56 9.97 -7.17 -2.35
CA ASN A 56 11.12 -7.77 -1.68
C ASN A 56 11.87 -6.66 -0.95
N GLU A 57 11.95 -6.75 0.36
CA GLU A 57 12.56 -5.73 1.22
C GLU A 57 14.02 -5.45 0.84
N LYS A 58 14.81 -6.51 0.63
CA LYS A 58 16.22 -6.39 0.26
C LYS A 58 16.38 -5.70 -1.09
N GLU A 59 15.58 -6.12 -2.07
CA GLU A 59 15.60 -5.53 -3.41
C GLU A 59 15.13 -4.06 -3.40
N SER A 60 14.17 -3.75 -2.54
CA SER A 60 13.69 -2.37 -2.38
C SER A 60 14.77 -1.43 -1.84
N VAL A 61 15.57 -1.89 -0.90
CA VAL A 61 16.73 -1.14 -0.40
C VAL A 61 17.79 -0.99 -1.50
N GLU A 62 18.15 -2.09 -2.19
CA GLU A 62 19.17 -2.06 -3.24
C GLU A 62 18.78 -1.16 -4.43
N LYS A 63 17.50 -1.06 -4.75
CA LYS A 63 16.97 -0.27 -5.87
C LYS A 63 16.38 1.08 -5.47
N ASN A 64 16.46 1.45 -4.19
CA ASN A 64 15.81 2.66 -3.64
C ASN A 64 14.28 2.72 -3.93
N ASP A 65 13.61 1.56 -3.97
CA ASP A 65 12.17 1.47 -4.22
C ASP A 65 11.40 1.53 -2.88
N PHE A 66 11.31 2.74 -2.32
CA PHE A 66 10.63 3.02 -1.06
C PHE A 66 9.19 3.55 -1.24
N GLN A 67 8.66 3.47 -2.45
CA GLN A 67 7.38 4.08 -2.83
C GLN A 67 6.25 3.78 -1.83
N LEU A 68 6.07 2.50 -1.48
CA LEU A 68 5.00 2.07 -0.55
C LEU A 68 5.13 2.71 0.83
N LEU A 69 6.34 2.71 1.39
CA LEU A 69 6.60 3.27 2.72
C LEU A 69 6.43 4.78 2.74
N LEU A 70 6.91 5.46 1.69
CA LEU A 70 6.77 6.91 1.57
C LEU A 70 5.32 7.33 1.40
N TYR A 71 4.53 6.58 0.63
CA TYR A 71 3.10 6.83 0.51
C TYR A 71 2.37 6.64 1.84
N LEU A 72 2.64 5.53 2.54
CA LEU A 72 2.06 5.32 3.87
C LEU A 72 2.46 6.44 4.84
N SER A 73 3.74 6.85 4.84
CA SER A 73 4.23 7.93 5.68
C SER A 73 3.53 9.26 5.40
N ALA A 74 3.32 9.58 4.12
CA ALA A 74 2.59 10.79 3.73
C ALA A 74 1.13 10.78 4.21
N LEU A 75 0.47 9.63 4.16
CA LEU A 75 -0.90 9.50 4.68
C LEU A 75 -0.96 9.65 6.21
N LEU A 76 -0.01 9.05 6.92
CA LEU A 76 0.03 9.11 8.39
C LEU A 76 0.42 10.50 8.91
N ALA A 77 1.29 11.19 8.18
CA ALA A 77 1.76 12.53 8.54
C ALA A 77 0.81 13.67 8.12
N THR A 78 -0.24 13.35 7.36
CA THR A 78 -1.14 14.41 6.86
C THR A 78 -2.00 15.00 7.95
N ASP A 79 -2.10 16.31 7.97
CA ASP A 79 -3.00 17.11 8.77
C ASP A 79 -4.26 17.55 8.01
N SER A 80 -4.41 17.16 6.73
CA SER A 80 -5.57 17.49 5.90
C SER A 80 -6.88 17.03 6.57
N PRO A 81 -7.75 17.96 7.03
CA PRO A 81 -9.02 17.58 7.66
C PRO A 81 -9.98 16.89 6.69
N ALA A 82 -9.90 17.24 5.40
CA ALA A 82 -10.73 16.63 4.37
C ALA A 82 -10.35 15.15 4.16
N PHE A 83 -9.06 14.86 4.03
CA PHE A 83 -8.57 13.49 3.92
C PHE A 83 -8.92 12.65 5.16
N ARG A 84 -8.67 13.19 6.36
CA ARG A 84 -9.00 12.48 7.61
C ARG A 84 -10.50 12.16 7.70
N ARG A 85 -11.36 13.08 7.31
CA ARG A 85 -12.82 12.89 7.25
C ARG A 85 -13.21 11.83 6.21
N GLU A 86 -12.60 11.85 5.03
CA GLU A 86 -12.82 10.85 3.98
C GLU A 86 -12.45 9.44 4.46
N MET A 87 -11.33 9.32 5.17
CA MET A 87 -10.91 8.05 5.79
C MET A 87 -11.80 7.66 6.99
N GLY A 88 -12.65 8.55 7.46
CA GLY A 88 -13.55 8.31 8.58
C GLY A 88 -12.86 8.31 9.94
N VAL A 89 -11.82 9.12 10.08
CA VAL A 89 -11.15 9.34 11.36
C VAL A 89 -12.10 10.13 12.26
N ALA A 90 -12.43 9.57 13.43
CA ALA A 90 -13.27 10.24 14.41
C ALA A 90 -12.59 11.51 14.95
N GLU A 91 -13.38 12.43 15.49
CA GLU A 91 -12.83 13.60 16.15
C GLU A 91 -11.93 13.19 17.33
N GLY A 92 -10.69 13.69 17.35
CA GLY A 92 -9.67 13.24 18.31
C GLY A 92 -9.10 11.84 18.05
N GLY A 93 -9.59 11.11 17.03
CA GLY A 93 -9.12 9.77 16.68
C GLY A 93 -7.75 9.76 16.00
N SER A 94 -7.11 8.59 16.04
CA SER A 94 -5.79 8.38 15.46
C SER A 94 -5.86 7.74 14.07
N LEU A 95 -4.96 8.18 13.19
CA LEU A 95 -4.68 7.52 11.92
C LEU A 95 -3.44 6.65 12.10
N LEU A 96 -3.59 5.34 11.92
CA LEU A 96 -2.56 4.34 12.22
C LEU A 96 -2.19 3.52 10.96
N PRO A 97 -0.96 2.99 10.90
CA PRO A 97 -0.56 2.13 9.79
C PRO A 97 -1.29 0.79 9.83
N GLY A 98 -1.91 0.42 8.72
CA GLY A 98 -2.54 -0.89 8.53
C GLY A 98 -1.77 -1.78 7.57
N GLY A 99 -1.13 -1.19 6.56
CA GLY A 99 -0.35 -1.94 5.60
C GLY A 99 0.15 -1.10 4.41
N ALA A 100 1.11 -1.66 3.71
CA ALA A 100 1.63 -1.12 2.47
C ALA A 100 2.01 -2.28 1.53
N MET A 101 1.39 -2.38 0.36
CA MET A 101 1.55 -3.57 -0.47
C MET A 101 1.43 -3.33 -1.97
N TYR A 102 2.07 -4.18 -2.73
CA TYR A 102 1.79 -4.38 -4.15
C TYR A 102 0.69 -5.41 -4.33
N LEU A 103 -0.22 -5.13 -5.24
CA LEU A 103 -1.22 -6.05 -5.73
C LEU A 103 -0.91 -6.35 -7.19
N ALA A 104 -0.26 -7.47 -7.45
CA ALA A 104 0.14 -7.88 -8.77
C ALA A 104 -0.92 -8.76 -9.42
N SER A 105 -1.33 -8.40 -10.64
CA SER A 105 -2.19 -9.23 -11.49
C SER A 105 -1.35 -9.86 -12.59
N LEU A 106 -1.29 -11.20 -12.57
CA LEU A 106 -0.75 -11.96 -13.67
C LEU A 106 -1.78 -11.99 -14.81
N ALA A 107 -1.62 -11.14 -15.81
CA ALA A 107 -2.27 -11.42 -17.08
C ALA A 107 -1.68 -12.73 -17.63
N LYS A 108 -2.42 -13.82 -17.57
CA LYS A 108 -2.08 -14.98 -18.41
C LYS A 108 -2.26 -14.51 -19.83
N ASP A 109 -1.16 -14.48 -20.57
CA ASP A 109 -1.23 -14.30 -22.03
C ASP A 109 -2.27 -15.28 -22.56
N ALA A 110 -3.33 -14.75 -23.15
CA ALA A 110 -4.34 -15.52 -23.85
C ALA A 110 -3.80 -16.01 -25.20
N SER A 111 -2.57 -16.52 -25.22
CA SER A 111 -1.97 -17.16 -26.39
C SER A 111 -2.18 -18.68 -26.37
N THR A 112 -3.42 -19.11 -26.16
CA THR A 112 -3.81 -20.44 -26.60
C THR A 112 -4.73 -20.28 -27.79
N THR A 113 -4.19 -20.45 -28.96
CA THR A 113 -4.89 -20.77 -30.22
C THR A 113 -5.59 -22.14 -30.10
N ALA A 114 -6.51 -22.27 -29.17
CA ALA A 114 -7.45 -23.38 -29.12
C ALA A 114 -8.83 -22.85 -29.46
N PRO A 115 -9.53 -23.41 -30.46
CA PRO A 115 -10.88 -22.98 -30.80
C PRO A 115 -11.81 -23.20 -29.59
N PRO A 116 -12.83 -22.33 -29.37
CA PRO A 116 -13.73 -22.47 -28.25
C PRO A 116 -14.55 -23.74 -28.41
N SER A 117 -14.28 -24.75 -27.61
CA SER A 117 -15.18 -25.90 -27.50
C SER A 117 -16.44 -25.43 -26.74
N GLN A 118 -17.58 -25.55 -27.40
CA GLN A 118 -18.90 -25.24 -26.87
C GLN A 118 -19.27 -26.24 -25.78
N THR A 119 -18.98 -25.94 -24.55
CA THR A 119 -19.69 -26.50 -23.40
C THR A 119 -19.86 -25.41 -22.36
N ALA A 120 -20.97 -24.68 -22.52
CA ALA A 120 -21.42 -23.69 -21.58
C ALA A 120 -22.06 -24.36 -20.34
N ARG A 121 -21.26 -24.88 -19.43
CA ARG A 121 -21.64 -25.12 -18.03
C ARG A 121 -20.34 -25.23 -17.20
N GLY A 122 -20.09 -24.22 -16.37
CA GLY A 122 -18.96 -24.22 -15.44
C GLY A 122 -17.81 -23.28 -15.83
N ARG A 123 -18.09 -22.09 -16.31
CA ARG A 123 -17.10 -21.01 -16.25
C ARG A 123 -17.05 -20.47 -14.83
N GLU A 124 -16.34 -21.18 -13.95
CA GLU A 124 -15.56 -20.47 -12.95
C GLU A 124 -14.62 -19.58 -13.74
N ALA A 125 -14.86 -18.28 -13.70
CA ALA A 125 -13.96 -17.32 -14.30
C ALA A 125 -12.58 -17.62 -13.71
N ASN A 126 -11.65 -18.07 -14.55
CA ASN A 126 -10.24 -18.15 -14.23
C ASN A 126 -9.76 -16.72 -14.02
N ALA A 127 -10.11 -16.14 -12.88
CA ALA A 127 -9.55 -14.88 -12.44
C ALA A 127 -8.05 -15.11 -12.37
N SER A 128 -7.29 -14.33 -13.11
CA SER A 128 -5.83 -14.35 -13.02
C SER A 128 -5.45 -14.25 -11.55
N PRO A 129 -4.54 -15.11 -11.05
CA PRO A 129 -4.20 -15.10 -9.65
C PRO A 129 -3.64 -13.73 -9.29
N VAL A 130 -4.28 -13.08 -8.33
CA VAL A 130 -3.81 -11.82 -7.78
C VAL A 130 -2.87 -12.17 -6.63
N THR A 131 -1.66 -11.62 -6.67
CA THR A 131 -0.64 -11.84 -5.64
C THR A 131 -0.46 -10.55 -4.83
N GLU A 132 -0.63 -10.66 -3.52
CA GLU A 132 -0.31 -9.60 -2.58
C GLU A 132 1.11 -9.78 -2.07
N SER A 133 1.87 -8.69 -1.95
CA SER A 133 3.20 -8.67 -1.35
C SER A 133 3.51 -7.32 -0.74
N GLY A 134 4.12 -7.30 0.44
CA GLY A 134 4.41 -6.07 1.18
C GLY A 134 4.32 -6.27 2.68
N TYR A 135 3.78 -5.30 3.37
CA TYR A 135 3.70 -5.29 4.83
C TYR A 135 2.28 -5.13 5.35
N TYR A 136 1.98 -5.84 6.44
CA TYR A 136 0.92 -5.53 7.38
C TYR A 136 1.55 -5.05 8.68
N PHE A 137 0.93 -4.05 9.30
CA PHE A 137 1.28 -3.56 10.63
C PHE A 137 0.18 -3.98 11.59
N ASP A 138 0.54 -4.41 12.81
CA ASP A 138 -0.37 -4.96 13.81
C ASP A 138 -1.19 -6.16 13.29
N PRO A 139 -0.58 -7.36 13.23
CA PRO A 139 -1.08 -8.49 12.42
C PRO A 139 -2.34 -9.17 12.93
N THR A 140 -2.72 -9.02 14.22
CA THR A 140 -3.66 -9.93 14.86
C THR A 140 -5.10 -9.80 14.37
N HIS A 141 -5.51 -8.64 13.89
CA HIS A 141 -6.87 -8.43 13.37
C HIS A 141 -6.95 -7.66 12.05
N LEU A 142 -5.91 -6.91 11.67
CA LEU A 142 -5.95 -6.07 10.48
C LEU A 142 -5.93 -6.89 9.19
N LYS A 143 -5.18 -7.99 9.15
CA LYS A 143 -5.14 -8.84 7.96
C LYS A 143 -6.54 -9.36 7.62
N ALA A 144 -7.26 -9.91 8.59
CA ALA A 144 -8.60 -10.42 8.40
C ALA A 144 -9.58 -9.31 7.96
N ALA A 145 -9.44 -8.11 8.51
CA ALA A 145 -10.28 -6.97 8.19
C ALA A 145 -10.10 -6.46 6.74
N PHE A 146 -8.86 -6.41 6.26
CA PHE A 146 -8.56 -5.97 4.91
C PHE A 146 -8.70 -7.06 3.85
N ASP A 147 -8.57 -8.33 4.25
CA ASP A 147 -8.57 -9.46 3.33
C ASP A 147 -9.96 -10.02 3.00
N ALA A 148 -10.98 -9.61 3.73
CA ALA A 148 -12.32 -10.19 3.65
C ALA A 148 -13.01 -10.19 2.27
N PRO A 149 -12.72 -9.32 1.30
CA PRO A 149 -13.43 -9.31 0.02
C PRO A 149 -12.66 -9.83 -1.19
N ILE A 150 -11.38 -10.15 -1.11
CA ILE A 150 -10.62 -10.54 -2.30
C ILE A 150 -10.59 -12.06 -2.42
N GLY A 151 -11.56 -12.59 -3.19
CA GLY A 151 -11.63 -14.03 -3.47
C GLY A 151 -10.41 -14.53 -4.26
N GLY A 152 -9.93 -15.72 -3.92
CA GLY A 152 -8.96 -16.46 -4.76
C GLY A 152 -7.50 -16.34 -4.35
N LYS A 153 -7.17 -16.47 -3.10
CA LYS A 153 -5.82 -16.18 -2.58
C LYS A 153 -4.80 -17.30 -2.60
N LYS A 154 -3.64 -16.96 -3.13
CA LYS A 154 -2.38 -17.31 -2.47
C LYS A 154 -1.81 -16.00 -1.92
N SER A 155 -1.79 -15.82 -0.61
CA SER A 155 -1.08 -14.73 0.04
C SER A 155 0.42 -14.92 -0.22
N GLY A 156 0.92 -14.29 -1.26
CA GLY A 156 2.30 -14.41 -1.66
C GLY A 156 3.18 -13.47 -0.87
N GLY A 157 3.47 -13.78 0.40
CA GLY A 157 4.60 -13.16 1.06
C GLY A 157 4.41 -11.76 1.62
N CYS A 158 3.26 -11.43 2.20
CA CYS A 158 3.16 -10.27 3.07
C CYS A 158 3.88 -10.56 4.40
N ALA A 159 4.86 -9.72 4.73
CA ALA A 159 5.49 -9.74 6.04
C ALA A 159 4.62 -9.01 7.07
N PHE A 160 4.69 -9.47 8.32
CA PHE A 160 4.09 -8.77 9.45
C PHE A 160 5.18 -7.98 10.16
N LYS A 161 4.88 -6.71 10.44
CA LYS A 161 5.79 -5.80 11.12
C LYS A 161 5.07 -5.17 12.32
N GLU A 162 5.81 -4.94 13.38
CA GLU A 162 5.30 -4.12 14.48
C GLU A 162 5.19 -2.67 14.04
N THR A 163 4.17 -1.97 14.52
CA THR A 163 3.99 -0.53 14.18
C THR A 163 5.23 0.29 14.57
N ALA A 164 5.93 -0.09 15.62
CA ALA A 164 7.17 0.57 16.04
C ALA A 164 8.32 0.43 15.01
N GLU A 165 8.33 -0.62 14.20
CA GLU A 165 9.34 -0.83 13.16
C GLU A 165 9.18 0.15 11.99
N LEU A 166 7.96 0.68 11.77
CA LEU A 166 7.68 1.59 10.65
C LEU A 166 8.58 2.83 10.70
N ALA A 167 8.78 3.41 11.88
CA ALA A 167 9.64 4.58 12.03
C ALA A 167 11.09 4.27 11.60
N ALA A 168 11.63 3.13 12.02
CA ALA A 168 12.98 2.70 11.64
C ALA A 168 13.08 2.42 10.12
N MET A 169 12.05 1.82 9.52
CA MET A 169 12.00 1.58 8.07
C MET A 169 11.98 2.90 7.28
N ILE A 170 11.22 3.89 7.73
CA ILE A 170 11.14 5.22 7.12
C ILE A 170 12.48 5.95 7.26
N GLU A 171 13.11 5.88 8.42
CA GLU A 171 14.42 6.49 8.68
C GLU A 171 15.50 5.87 7.78
N SER A 172 15.51 4.54 7.66
CA SER A 172 16.42 3.82 6.76
C SER A 172 16.21 4.24 5.30
N ALA A 173 14.96 4.27 4.83
CA ALA A 173 14.61 4.75 3.49
C ALA A 173 15.06 6.20 3.27
N GLY A 174 14.83 7.07 4.26
CA GLY A 174 15.28 8.46 4.23
C GLY A 174 16.80 8.61 4.17
N SER A 175 17.54 7.74 4.85
CA SER A 175 19.01 7.73 4.84
C SER A 175 19.54 7.34 3.46
N GLU A 176 18.97 6.32 2.82
CA GLU A 176 19.37 5.92 1.47
C GLU A 176 19.05 7.00 0.43
N LEU A 177 17.90 7.66 0.53
CA LEU A 177 17.52 8.75 -0.39
C LEU A 177 18.35 10.03 -0.23
N ARG A 178 19.11 10.16 0.87
CA ARG A 178 20.00 11.31 1.14
C ARG A 178 21.43 11.12 0.60
N ARG A 179 21.81 9.91 0.22
CA ARG A 179 23.11 9.60 -0.39
C ARG A 179 23.15 10.00 -1.87
#